data_767ada037e6130869ff8794281b0fbe7
#
_entry.id   767ada037e6130869ff8794281b0fbe7
#
_cell.length_a   1.000
_cell.length_b   1.000
_cell.length_c   1.000
_cell.angle_alpha   90.00
_cell.angle_beta   90.00
_cell.angle_gamma   90.00
#
_symmetry.space_group_name_H-M   'P 1'
#
loop_
_entity.id
_entity.type
_entity.pdbx_description
1 polymer ?
#
loop_
_entity_poly.entity_id
_entity_poly.type
_entity_poly.pdbx_seq_one_letter_code
_entity_poly.pdbx_strand_id
1 'polypeptide(L)'
;MIELIFNNDVTTVSGDYDKLALDIISKACSYVVPNADWSEKYQSKVWDGTISLFKKYNKSFPSGLIQEVESSLSDNNVKFKTVDSRKPPTRSKQCEADFGDLVLRDYQLESIELIRDKTRGILALCTAAGKTKTSCGIISDLSTFPVFFVVPSVSLLKQTYNEFKDTLKPTNDTFGIGKLGGGEFILADQGVNVATYHTLLGAYDKKYSESKKKIVDDDKSSNIKSLTEMLAKMKIDLEYSPPSKHKAIKSKIKKIEKDISSKQQQISNKKQIRELLEECQLLIFDETHIAAEVIECLSLKCQKAFYKIGLTATPYRKDNQDKRMFGATGPIIKSVTASELIRRGFLSRPYIYQIDLSFIDKSGSNYQETYKKAIVENSYRNDLIKDFAEKMRAEGRSTLILIDQLAHGKLLEETVSGCLFVPGKDGVDDSPIDDEELDYRKRQLDKLEKNEIIMAATSWASTGIDAPKISCIIFGGTVQSPSTVIQQIGRGLRKANGKEDCIIIDFKMGEKSLKNHSNERLKTFKTEPEFSISILKYKAGLDYSIKR
;
A
#
# COMPACT_ATOMS: atom_id res chain seq x y z
N MET A 1 -34.69 -18.89 15.88
CA MET A 1 -33.72 -19.04 14.77
C MET A 1 -32.99 -17.71 14.58
N ILE A 2 -31.66 -17.73 14.48
CA ILE A 2 -30.85 -16.52 14.31
C ILE A 2 -31.11 -15.93 12.93
N GLU A 3 -31.19 -14.59 12.85
CA GLU A 3 -31.20 -13.84 11.60
C GLU A 3 -29.97 -12.97 11.53
N LEU A 4 -29.19 -13.10 10.44
CA LEU A 4 -28.06 -12.25 10.09
C LEU A 4 -28.52 -11.23 9.06
N ILE A 5 -28.74 -9.99 9.51
CA ILE A 5 -29.16 -8.89 8.62
C ILE A 5 -27.91 -8.28 7.98
N PHE A 6 -27.70 -8.63 6.72
CA PHE A 6 -26.51 -8.28 5.96
C PHE A 6 -26.66 -6.91 5.28
N ASN A 7 -25.89 -5.91 5.73
CA ASN A 7 -25.81 -4.58 5.12
C ASN A 7 -24.43 -4.33 4.48
N ASN A 8 -24.24 -3.18 3.85
CA ASN A 8 -23.00 -2.86 3.17
C ASN A 8 -21.79 -2.68 4.11
N ASP A 9 -22.01 -2.24 5.35
CA ASP A 9 -20.95 -1.95 6.33
C ASP A 9 -20.88 -3.00 7.44
N VAL A 10 -21.99 -3.22 8.15
CA VAL A 10 -22.07 -4.18 9.26
C VAL A 10 -23.24 -5.13 9.10
N THR A 11 -23.04 -6.36 9.53
CA THR A 11 -24.10 -7.36 9.68
C THR A 11 -24.57 -7.35 11.13
N THR A 12 -25.89 -7.29 11.33
CA THR A 12 -26.52 -7.27 12.65
C THR A 12 -27.15 -8.62 12.94
N VAL A 13 -26.98 -9.11 14.16
CA VAL A 13 -27.59 -10.35 14.65
C VAL A 13 -28.92 -10.03 15.31
N SER A 14 -30.00 -10.67 14.85
CA SER A 14 -31.35 -10.55 15.39
C SER A 14 -32.05 -11.92 15.52
N GLY A 15 -33.31 -11.94 15.92
CA GLY A 15 -34.06 -13.17 16.13
C GLY A 15 -33.75 -13.88 17.46
N ASP A 16 -34.02 -15.17 17.51
CA ASP A 16 -33.81 -15.98 18.72
C ASP A 16 -32.38 -16.55 18.71
N TYR A 17 -31.56 -16.09 19.60
CA TYR A 17 -30.19 -16.56 19.80
C TYR A 17 -29.92 -16.75 21.31
N ASP A 18 -29.09 -17.73 21.62
CA ASP A 18 -28.56 -17.95 22.97
C ASP A 18 -27.14 -17.35 23.11
N LYS A 19 -26.59 -17.44 24.31
CA LYS A 19 -25.25 -16.97 24.61
C LYS A 19 -24.18 -17.73 23.81
N LEU A 20 -24.38 -19.04 23.62
CA LEU A 20 -23.44 -19.90 22.88
C LEU A 20 -23.31 -19.43 21.44
N ALA A 21 -24.41 -19.12 20.79
CA ALA A 21 -24.40 -18.62 19.41
C ALA A 21 -23.65 -17.28 19.27
N LEU A 22 -23.85 -16.34 20.21
CA LEU A 22 -23.12 -15.08 20.23
C LEU A 22 -21.62 -15.28 20.50
N ASP A 23 -21.25 -16.25 21.33
CA ASP A 23 -19.84 -16.59 21.57
C ASP A 23 -19.19 -17.22 20.34
N ILE A 24 -19.91 -18.07 19.57
CA ILE A 24 -19.45 -18.60 18.28
C ILE A 24 -19.20 -17.45 17.29
N ILE A 25 -20.16 -16.54 17.13
CA ILE A 25 -20.01 -15.36 16.25
C ILE A 25 -18.84 -14.49 16.70
N SER A 26 -18.73 -14.23 18.00
CA SER A 26 -17.62 -13.43 18.55
C SER A 26 -16.27 -14.07 18.26
N LYS A 27 -16.15 -15.39 18.42
CA LYS A 27 -14.92 -16.15 18.12
C LYS A 27 -14.60 -16.12 16.62
N ALA A 28 -15.57 -16.31 15.76
CA ALA A 28 -15.41 -16.20 14.30
C ALA A 28 -14.89 -14.82 13.88
N CYS A 29 -15.33 -13.76 14.57
CA CYS A 29 -14.90 -12.39 14.31
C CYS A 29 -13.62 -11.97 15.07
N SER A 30 -12.92 -12.90 15.74
CA SER A 30 -11.77 -12.58 16.59
C SER A 30 -10.45 -13.01 15.96
N TYR A 31 -9.37 -12.32 16.34
CA TYR A 31 -8.00 -12.72 16.00
C TYR A 31 -7.07 -12.57 17.21
N VAL A 32 -6.00 -13.38 17.25
CA VAL A 32 -4.99 -13.35 18.30
C VAL A 32 -3.96 -12.26 17.97
N VAL A 33 -3.63 -11.43 18.96
CA VAL A 33 -2.58 -10.40 18.83
C VAL A 33 -1.22 -11.07 19.03
N PRO A 34 -0.30 -10.99 18.06
CA PRO A 34 1.05 -11.53 18.23
C PRO A 34 1.77 -10.90 19.43
N ASN A 35 2.49 -11.72 20.18
CA ASN A 35 3.23 -11.31 21.41
C ASN A 35 2.33 -10.66 22.47
N ALA A 36 1.06 -11.03 22.53
CA ALA A 36 0.12 -10.58 23.56
C ALA A 36 0.60 -10.93 24.98
N ASP A 37 1.34 -12.03 25.12
CA ASP A 37 1.97 -12.52 26.34
C ASP A 37 2.95 -11.52 26.98
N TRP A 38 3.46 -10.56 26.22
CA TRP A 38 4.35 -9.51 26.74
C TRP A 38 3.59 -8.31 27.33
N SER A 39 2.27 -8.25 27.15
CA SER A 39 1.48 -7.14 27.69
C SER A 39 1.08 -7.42 29.16
N GLU A 40 1.12 -6.36 29.98
CA GLU A 40 0.69 -6.43 31.39
C GLU A 40 -0.77 -6.91 31.54
N LYS A 41 -1.65 -6.55 30.59
CA LYS A 41 -3.04 -6.96 30.59
C LYS A 41 -3.24 -8.46 30.39
N TYR A 42 -2.39 -9.08 29.58
CA TYR A 42 -2.39 -10.53 29.36
C TYR A 42 -1.82 -11.24 30.59
N GLN A 43 -0.68 -10.78 31.09
CA GLN A 43 0.00 -11.35 32.27
C GLN A 43 -0.89 -11.29 33.52
N SER A 44 -1.66 -10.20 33.69
CA SER A 44 -2.64 -10.05 34.76
C SER A 44 -3.96 -10.77 34.53
N LYS A 45 -4.11 -11.52 33.42
CA LYS A 45 -5.34 -12.24 33.02
C LYS A 45 -6.58 -11.35 32.84
N VAL A 46 -6.41 -10.05 32.66
CA VAL A 46 -7.50 -9.09 32.36
C VAL A 46 -7.91 -9.18 30.89
N TRP A 47 -7.02 -9.68 30.05
CA TRP A 47 -7.24 -9.85 28.62
C TRP A 47 -6.62 -11.17 28.14
N ASP A 48 -7.32 -11.88 27.26
CA ASP A 48 -6.95 -13.18 26.72
C ASP A 48 -6.03 -13.15 25.50
N GLY A 49 -5.53 -11.97 25.11
CA GLY A 49 -4.70 -11.80 23.90
C GLY A 49 -5.48 -11.75 22.60
N THR A 50 -6.81 -11.75 22.62
CA THR A 50 -7.64 -11.68 21.42
C THR A 50 -8.32 -10.33 21.25
N ILE A 51 -8.57 -9.95 20.00
CA ILE A 51 -9.38 -8.80 19.63
C ILE A 51 -10.57 -9.32 18.83
N SER A 52 -11.80 -9.02 19.30
CA SER A 52 -13.02 -9.33 18.59
C SER A 52 -13.55 -8.12 17.82
N LEU A 53 -13.88 -8.31 16.55
CA LEU A 53 -14.55 -7.31 15.72
C LEU A 53 -16.08 -7.36 15.91
N PHE A 54 -16.60 -8.35 16.64
CA PHE A 54 -18.00 -8.42 17.04
C PHE A 54 -18.28 -7.45 18.18
N LYS A 55 -19.19 -6.52 17.95
CA LYS A 55 -19.62 -5.51 18.94
C LYS A 55 -20.83 -6.04 19.74
N LYS A 56 -20.58 -6.51 20.97
CA LYS A 56 -21.60 -7.13 21.82
C LYS A 56 -22.78 -6.20 22.15
N TYR A 57 -22.56 -4.89 22.26
CA TYR A 57 -23.59 -3.92 22.65
C TYR A 57 -24.69 -3.73 21.59
N ASN A 58 -24.35 -3.76 20.31
CA ASN A 58 -25.31 -3.65 19.20
C ASN A 58 -25.38 -4.93 18.35
N LYS A 59 -24.72 -6.00 18.80
CA LYS A 59 -24.74 -7.34 18.19
C LYS A 59 -24.41 -7.29 16.69
N SER A 60 -23.34 -6.59 16.33
CA SER A 60 -22.94 -6.41 14.94
C SER A 60 -21.46 -6.73 14.71
N PHE A 61 -21.14 -7.08 13.48
CA PHE A 61 -19.78 -7.32 13.01
C PHE A 61 -19.59 -6.79 11.59
N PRO A 62 -18.35 -6.50 11.14
CA PRO A 62 -18.09 -6.05 9.78
C PRO A 62 -18.60 -7.06 8.76
N SER A 63 -19.39 -6.60 7.79
CA SER A 63 -20.12 -7.47 6.86
C SER A 63 -19.23 -8.34 5.96
N GLY A 64 -17.96 -7.97 5.79
CA GLY A 64 -17.01 -8.82 5.05
C GLY A 64 -16.71 -10.16 5.70
N LEU A 65 -17.04 -10.33 7.01
CA LEU A 65 -16.86 -11.59 7.75
C LEU A 65 -18.08 -12.51 7.69
N ILE A 66 -19.13 -12.16 6.94
CA ILE A 66 -20.39 -12.91 6.91
C ILE A 66 -20.18 -14.39 6.60
N GLN A 67 -19.40 -14.72 5.59
CA GLN A 67 -19.15 -16.12 5.18
C GLN A 67 -18.45 -16.93 6.27
N GLU A 68 -17.51 -16.33 7.01
CA GLU A 68 -16.83 -16.98 8.12
C GLU A 68 -17.76 -17.22 9.31
N VAL A 69 -18.64 -16.27 9.57
CA VAL A 69 -19.68 -16.41 10.62
C VAL A 69 -20.68 -17.50 10.23
N GLU A 70 -21.18 -17.52 9.00
CA GLU A 70 -22.09 -18.55 8.48
C GLU A 70 -21.46 -19.95 8.57
N SER A 71 -20.20 -20.09 8.16
CA SER A 71 -19.45 -21.33 8.28
C SER A 71 -19.34 -21.77 9.74
N SER A 72 -18.94 -20.87 10.63
CA SER A 72 -18.79 -21.17 12.06
C SER A 72 -20.11 -21.57 12.72
N LEU A 73 -21.22 -20.93 12.37
CA LEU A 73 -22.54 -21.31 12.86
C LEU A 73 -22.96 -22.69 12.33
N SER A 74 -22.73 -22.95 11.05
CA SER A 74 -23.02 -24.25 10.42
C SER A 74 -22.20 -25.38 11.05
N ASP A 75 -20.91 -25.20 11.25
CA ASP A 75 -19.99 -26.17 11.87
C ASP A 75 -20.39 -26.53 13.30
N ASN A 76 -21.08 -25.61 13.99
CA ASN A 76 -21.60 -25.82 15.34
C ASN A 76 -23.10 -26.21 15.36
N ASN A 77 -23.69 -26.58 14.21
CA ASN A 77 -25.09 -26.97 14.07
C ASN A 77 -26.10 -25.90 14.55
N VAL A 78 -25.74 -24.62 14.51
CA VAL A 78 -26.63 -23.52 14.86
C VAL A 78 -27.46 -23.13 13.65
N LYS A 79 -28.79 -23.15 13.78
CA LYS A 79 -29.71 -22.76 12.70
C LYS A 79 -29.76 -21.23 12.57
N PHE A 80 -29.48 -20.75 11.39
CA PHE A 80 -29.55 -19.31 11.06
C PHE A 80 -30.16 -19.08 9.68
N LYS A 81 -30.51 -17.83 9.42
CA LYS A 81 -30.94 -17.31 8.13
C LYS A 81 -30.23 -15.99 7.86
N THR A 82 -29.68 -15.84 6.67
CA THR A 82 -29.12 -14.55 6.22
C THR A 82 -30.15 -13.80 5.40
N VAL A 83 -30.36 -12.53 5.76
CA VAL A 83 -31.25 -11.60 5.06
C VAL A 83 -30.40 -10.51 4.46
N ASP A 84 -30.27 -10.49 3.14
CA ASP A 84 -29.57 -9.40 2.43
C ASP A 84 -30.48 -8.18 2.35
N SER A 85 -30.13 -7.15 3.13
CA SER A 85 -30.87 -5.87 3.20
C SER A 85 -30.24 -4.77 2.34
N ARG A 86 -29.17 -5.11 1.59
CA ARG A 86 -28.48 -4.17 0.73
C ARG A 86 -29.34 -3.79 -0.48
N LYS A 87 -29.23 -2.54 -0.89
CA LYS A 87 -29.89 -2.07 -2.11
C LYS A 87 -28.85 -2.02 -3.24
N PRO A 88 -29.04 -2.79 -4.33
CA PRO A 88 -28.16 -2.70 -5.50
C PRO A 88 -28.13 -1.27 -6.03
N PRO A 89 -26.95 -0.76 -6.43
CA PRO A 89 -26.84 0.58 -7.00
C PRO A 89 -27.45 0.62 -8.39
N THR A 90 -27.90 1.81 -8.77
CA THR A 90 -28.27 2.07 -10.17
C THR A 90 -27.02 2.11 -11.03
N ARG A 91 -27.00 1.32 -12.08
CA ARG A 91 -25.93 1.33 -13.07
C ARG A 91 -26.15 2.48 -14.05
N SER A 92 -25.12 3.29 -14.27
CA SER A 92 -25.14 4.38 -15.23
C SER A 92 -23.81 4.39 -15.98
N LYS A 93 -23.85 4.09 -17.28
CA LYS A 93 -22.64 4.05 -18.10
C LYS A 93 -22.07 5.46 -18.25
N GLN A 94 -21.08 5.79 -17.45
CA GLN A 94 -20.40 7.08 -17.42
C GLN A 94 -19.06 7.05 -18.15
N CYS A 95 -18.40 5.87 -18.21
CA CYS A 95 -17.12 5.69 -18.87
C CYS A 95 -16.98 4.30 -19.50
N GLU A 96 -16.03 4.18 -20.41
CA GLU A 96 -15.54 2.91 -20.94
C GLU A 96 -14.03 2.79 -20.69
N ALA A 97 -13.57 1.55 -20.43
CA ALA A 97 -12.15 1.28 -20.32
C ALA A 97 -11.56 1.04 -21.71
N ASP A 98 -10.69 1.95 -22.13
CA ASP A 98 -9.90 1.84 -23.36
C ASP A 98 -8.48 1.40 -23.01
N PHE A 99 -8.13 0.20 -23.40
CA PHE A 99 -6.82 -0.39 -23.17
C PHE A 99 -5.88 -0.26 -24.37
N GLY A 100 -6.28 0.43 -25.43
CA GLY A 100 -5.55 0.49 -26.70
C GLY A 100 -5.36 -0.92 -27.29
N ASP A 101 -4.12 -1.25 -27.65
CA ASP A 101 -3.77 -2.58 -28.19
C ASP A 101 -3.68 -3.68 -27.11
N LEU A 102 -3.82 -3.34 -25.83
CA LEU A 102 -3.75 -4.32 -24.73
C LEU A 102 -5.08 -5.05 -24.55
N VAL A 103 -5.05 -6.36 -24.60
CA VAL A 103 -6.19 -7.21 -24.26
C VAL A 103 -6.10 -7.63 -22.81
N LEU A 104 -7.18 -7.51 -22.05
CA LEU A 104 -7.25 -8.04 -20.70
C LEU A 104 -7.05 -9.57 -20.73
N ARG A 105 -6.22 -10.04 -19.80
CA ARG A 105 -5.95 -11.47 -19.65
C ARG A 105 -7.17 -12.17 -19.05
N ASP A 106 -7.28 -13.47 -19.27
CA ASP A 106 -8.40 -14.27 -18.75
C ASP A 106 -8.63 -14.14 -17.23
N TYR A 107 -7.57 -14.20 -16.42
CA TYR A 107 -7.70 -14.02 -14.96
C TYR A 107 -8.16 -12.61 -14.56
N GLN A 108 -7.91 -11.59 -15.41
CA GLN A 108 -8.40 -10.24 -15.19
C GLN A 108 -9.90 -10.15 -15.52
N LEU A 109 -10.33 -10.76 -16.62
CA LEU A 109 -11.75 -10.88 -16.98
C LEU A 109 -12.51 -11.68 -15.92
N GLU A 110 -11.99 -12.82 -15.48
CA GLU A 110 -12.56 -13.62 -14.39
C GLU A 110 -12.66 -12.82 -13.08
N SER A 111 -11.66 -11.98 -12.78
CA SER A 111 -11.71 -11.10 -11.60
C SER A 111 -12.86 -10.09 -11.70
N ILE A 112 -13.14 -9.54 -12.87
CA ILE A 112 -14.27 -8.62 -13.11
C ILE A 112 -15.59 -9.35 -12.88
N GLU A 113 -15.75 -10.54 -13.44
CA GLU A 113 -16.95 -11.38 -13.27
C GLU A 113 -17.19 -11.75 -11.80
N LEU A 114 -16.14 -12.20 -11.11
CA LEU A 114 -16.22 -12.52 -9.68
C LEU A 114 -16.66 -11.34 -8.82
N ILE A 115 -16.17 -10.12 -9.11
CA ILE A 115 -16.60 -8.92 -8.38
C ILE A 115 -18.05 -8.58 -8.68
N ARG A 116 -18.49 -8.74 -9.92
CA ARG A 116 -19.90 -8.52 -10.30
C ARG A 116 -20.85 -9.42 -9.51
N ASP A 117 -20.45 -10.69 -9.33
CA ASP A 117 -21.27 -11.72 -8.68
C ASP A 117 -21.17 -11.66 -7.14
N LYS A 118 -19.96 -11.56 -6.63
CA LYS A 118 -19.72 -11.59 -5.17
C LYS A 118 -19.92 -10.25 -4.48
N THR A 119 -19.87 -9.15 -5.22
CA THR A 119 -20.01 -7.75 -4.77
C THR A 119 -18.91 -7.26 -3.83
N ARG A 120 -18.17 -8.17 -3.20
CA ARG A 120 -17.07 -7.86 -2.28
C ARG A 120 -16.04 -8.98 -2.25
N GLY A 121 -14.81 -8.60 -1.95
CA GLY A 121 -13.72 -9.56 -1.75
C GLY A 121 -12.36 -8.97 -2.06
N ILE A 122 -11.34 -9.77 -1.79
CA ILE A 122 -9.95 -9.42 -2.08
C ILE A 122 -9.50 -10.15 -3.34
N LEU A 123 -8.97 -9.38 -4.28
CA LEU A 123 -8.23 -9.89 -5.42
C LEU A 123 -6.75 -9.92 -5.06
N ALA A 124 -6.24 -11.10 -4.73
CA ALA A 124 -4.83 -11.33 -4.41
C ALA A 124 -4.03 -11.50 -5.69
N LEU A 125 -3.72 -10.40 -6.35
CA LEU A 125 -2.99 -10.34 -7.61
C LEU A 125 -1.53 -9.98 -7.35
N CYS A 126 -0.58 -10.81 -7.79
CA CYS A 126 0.83 -10.56 -7.61
C CYS A 126 1.28 -9.24 -8.26
N THR A 127 2.47 -8.76 -7.89
CA THR A 127 3.06 -7.59 -8.55
C THR A 127 3.21 -7.86 -10.05
N ALA A 128 2.93 -6.86 -10.87
CA ALA A 128 2.90 -6.92 -12.34
C ALA A 128 1.75 -7.77 -12.94
N ALA A 129 0.78 -8.23 -12.15
CA ALA A 129 -0.45 -8.84 -12.67
C ALA A 129 -1.45 -7.86 -13.31
N GLY A 130 -1.16 -6.54 -13.28
CA GLY A 130 -2.02 -5.52 -13.89
C GLY A 130 -3.22 -5.12 -13.04
N LYS A 131 -3.04 -5.00 -11.70
CA LYS A 131 -4.09 -4.58 -10.75
C LYS A 131 -4.85 -3.34 -11.20
N THR A 132 -4.14 -2.29 -11.64
CA THR A 132 -4.76 -1.03 -12.08
C THR A 132 -5.62 -1.22 -13.33
N LYS A 133 -5.15 -1.99 -14.32
CA LYS A 133 -5.94 -2.31 -15.52
C LYS A 133 -7.19 -3.14 -15.20
N THR A 134 -7.04 -4.13 -14.29
CA THR A 134 -8.20 -4.90 -13.79
C THR A 134 -9.22 -3.97 -13.11
N SER A 135 -8.75 -2.99 -12.33
CA SER A 135 -9.62 -2.01 -11.69
C SER A 135 -10.36 -1.12 -12.71
N CYS A 136 -9.69 -0.68 -13.77
CA CYS A 136 -10.36 0.04 -14.87
C CYS A 136 -11.47 -0.80 -15.50
N GLY A 137 -11.20 -2.09 -15.72
CA GLY A 137 -12.21 -3.02 -16.23
C GLY A 137 -13.39 -3.17 -15.27
N ILE A 138 -13.15 -3.32 -13.97
CA ILE A 138 -14.19 -3.40 -12.93
C ILE A 138 -15.04 -2.12 -12.91
N ILE A 139 -14.42 -0.94 -12.92
CA ILE A 139 -15.11 0.36 -12.88
C ILE A 139 -16.01 0.53 -14.12
N SER A 140 -15.48 0.22 -15.30
CA SER A 140 -16.21 0.28 -16.56
C SER A 140 -17.37 -0.70 -16.61
N ASP A 141 -17.16 -1.93 -16.16
CA ASP A 141 -18.18 -2.98 -16.18
C ASP A 141 -19.31 -2.74 -15.18
N LEU A 142 -18.98 -2.38 -13.94
CA LEU A 142 -19.99 -2.14 -12.91
C LEU A 142 -20.78 -0.86 -13.15
N SER A 143 -20.16 0.17 -13.73
CA SER A 143 -20.79 1.45 -14.06
C SER A 143 -21.63 2.03 -12.91
N THR A 144 -21.07 2.04 -11.70
CA THR A 144 -21.71 2.52 -10.46
C THR A 144 -20.87 3.62 -9.84
N PHE A 145 -21.44 4.79 -9.63
CA PHE A 145 -20.74 6.01 -9.20
C PHE A 145 -21.44 6.67 -8.00
N PRO A 146 -20.71 7.43 -7.17
CA PRO A 146 -19.26 7.70 -7.22
C PRO A 146 -18.41 6.49 -6.79
N VAL A 147 -17.20 6.42 -7.37
CA VAL A 147 -16.17 5.43 -7.01
C VAL A 147 -15.10 6.09 -6.17
N PHE A 148 -14.62 5.41 -5.13
CA PHE A 148 -13.39 5.77 -4.45
C PHE A 148 -12.33 4.67 -4.64
N PHE A 149 -11.19 5.07 -5.20
CA PHE A 149 -10.00 4.25 -5.33
C PHE A 149 -8.94 4.75 -4.34
N VAL A 150 -8.68 3.97 -3.30
CA VAL A 150 -7.87 4.40 -2.16
C VAL A 150 -6.48 3.80 -2.23
N VAL A 151 -5.46 4.66 -2.20
CA VAL A 151 -4.04 4.28 -2.33
C VAL A 151 -3.24 4.66 -1.09
N PRO A 152 -2.13 3.96 -0.79
CA PRO A 152 -1.35 4.21 0.42
C PRO A 152 -0.41 5.41 0.34
N SER A 153 -0.06 5.91 -0.84
CA SER A 153 0.94 6.98 -0.97
C SER A 153 0.61 7.99 -2.06
N VAL A 154 1.19 9.19 -1.96
CA VAL A 154 1.05 10.27 -2.96
C VAL A 154 1.66 9.85 -4.31
N SER A 155 2.73 9.07 -4.31
CA SER A 155 3.33 8.55 -5.55
C SER A 155 2.35 7.66 -6.31
N LEU A 156 1.71 6.70 -5.61
CA LEU A 156 0.67 5.84 -6.21
C LEU A 156 -0.58 6.64 -6.62
N LEU A 157 -0.94 7.69 -5.85
CA LEU A 157 -2.02 8.59 -6.21
C LEU A 157 -1.79 9.22 -7.59
N LYS A 158 -0.61 9.82 -7.81
CA LYS A 158 -0.26 10.45 -9.09
C LYS A 158 -0.24 9.43 -10.23
N GLN A 159 0.37 8.27 -10.00
CA GLN A 159 0.44 7.21 -11.01
C GLN A 159 -0.95 6.68 -11.39
N THR A 160 -1.76 6.30 -10.40
CA THR A 160 -3.10 5.75 -10.63
C THR A 160 -4.03 6.77 -11.27
N TYR A 161 -3.97 8.04 -10.83
CA TYR A 161 -4.75 9.12 -11.43
C TYR A 161 -4.44 9.27 -12.92
N ASN A 162 -3.17 9.30 -13.31
CA ASN A 162 -2.77 9.41 -14.71
C ASN A 162 -3.22 8.18 -15.51
N GLU A 163 -3.01 6.98 -14.98
CA GLU A 163 -3.41 5.73 -15.64
C GLU A 163 -4.94 5.67 -15.85
N PHE A 164 -5.71 6.14 -14.87
CA PHE A 164 -7.17 6.21 -15.02
C PHE A 164 -7.59 7.22 -16.07
N LYS A 165 -6.95 8.41 -16.13
CA LYS A 165 -7.20 9.40 -17.20
C LYS A 165 -6.89 8.85 -18.58
N ASP A 166 -5.83 8.07 -18.70
CA ASP A 166 -5.42 7.49 -19.97
C ASP A 166 -6.32 6.33 -20.38
N THR A 167 -6.89 5.59 -19.42
CA THR A 167 -7.62 4.35 -19.67
C THR A 167 -9.15 4.52 -19.62
N LEU A 168 -9.69 5.29 -18.65
CA LEU A 168 -11.13 5.48 -18.51
C LEU A 168 -11.60 6.67 -19.38
N LYS A 169 -12.27 6.37 -20.49
CA LYS A 169 -12.78 7.38 -21.41
C LYS A 169 -14.21 7.73 -21.04
N PRO A 170 -14.55 9.02 -20.89
CA PRO A 170 -15.91 9.47 -20.60
C PRO A 170 -16.85 9.10 -21.75
N THR A 171 -18.06 8.65 -21.39
CA THR A 171 -19.17 8.47 -22.35
C THR A 171 -20.16 9.63 -22.32
N ASN A 172 -19.99 10.55 -21.36
CA ASN A 172 -20.76 11.78 -21.23
C ASN A 172 -19.96 12.86 -20.49
N ASP A 173 -20.46 14.09 -20.47
CA ASP A 173 -19.78 15.27 -19.92
C ASP A 173 -19.78 15.31 -18.37
N THR A 174 -20.54 14.43 -17.70
CA THR A 174 -20.62 14.41 -16.23
C THR A 174 -19.54 13.56 -15.57
N PHE A 175 -18.93 12.63 -16.33
CA PHE A 175 -17.88 11.78 -15.80
C PHE A 175 -16.58 12.55 -15.55
N GLY A 176 -16.03 12.38 -14.37
CA GLY A 176 -14.76 12.99 -13.98
C GLY A 176 -13.83 12.02 -13.27
N ILE A 177 -12.55 12.40 -13.23
CA ILE A 177 -11.56 11.71 -12.39
C ILE A 177 -11.03 12.72 -11.38
N GLY A 178 -11.33 12.46 -10.11
CA GLY A 178 -10.90 13.23 -8.96
C GLY A 178 -9.53 12.81 -8.45
N LYS A 179 -8.83 13.73 -7.78
CA LYS A 179 -7.52 13.54 -7.17
C LYS A 179 -7.47 14.18 -5.80
N LEU A 180 -7.35 13.36 -4.75
CA LEU A 180 -7.46 13.78 -3.36
C LEU A 180 -6.22 13.36 -2.57
N GLY A 181 -5.31 14.31 -2.34
CA GLY A 181 -4.06 14.08 -1.60
C GLY A 181 -2.85 14.76 -2.23
N GLY A 182 -1.73 14.81 -1.51
CA GLY A 182 -0.51 15.43 -2.00
C GLY A 182 -0.65 16.93 -2.28
N GLY A 183 -1.52 17.63 -1.53
CA GLY A 183 -1.81 19.06 -1.75
C GLY A 183 -2.87 19.35 -2.81
N GLU A 184 -3.35 18.34 -3.54
CA GLU A 184 -4.37 18.50 -4.58
C GLU A 184 -5.76 18.12 -4.07
N PHE A 185 -6.77 18.85 -4.55
CA PHE A 185 -8.18 18.63 -4.27
C PHE A 185 -8.99 18.81 -5.55
N ILE A 186 -9.22 17.73 -6.24
CA ILE A 186 -10.10 17.62 -7.41
C ILE A 186 -11.13 16.56 -7.09
N LEU A 187 -12.40 16.92 -6.98
CA LEU A 187 -13.49 16.02 -6.64
C LEU A 187 -14.34 15.74 -7.88
N ALA A 188 -14.78 14.50 -8.06
CA ALA A 188 -15.65 14.05 -9.14
C ALA A 188 -16.90 13.40 -8.54
N ASP A 189 -18.03 14.09 -8.60
CA ASP A 189 -19.31 13.63 -8.04
C ASP A 189 -19.88 12.43 -8.80
N GLN A 190 -19.73 12.43 -10.12
CA GLN A 190 -20.16 11.35 -11.02
C GLN A 190 -18.92 10.75 -11.71
N GLY A 191 -18.07 10.08 -10.91
CA GLY A 191 -16.83 9.55 -11.46
C GLY A 191 -15.99 8.79 -10.47
N VAL A 192 -14.69 8.78 -10.72
CA VAL A 192 -13.70 8.04 -9.93
C VAL A 192 -12.83 9.00 -9.14
N ASN A 193 -12.81 8.88 -7.84
CA ASN A 193 -11.96 9.67 -6.96
C ASN A 193 -10.77 8.83 -6.50
N VAL A 194 -9.57 9.12 -7.00
CA VAL A 194 -8.34 8.53 -6.49
C VAL A 194 -7.89 9.34 -5.27
N ALA A 195 -7.73 8.67 -4.13
CA ALA A 195 -7.47 9.34 -2.86
C ALA A 195 -6.43 8.60 -2.03
N THR A 196 -5.60 9.34 -1.27
CA THR A 196 -4.80 8.69 -0.23
C THR A 196 -5.66 8.44 1.01
N TYR A 197 -5.41 7.32 1.71
CA TYR A 197 -6.15 7.02 2.94
C TYR A 197 -5.93 8.08 4.03
N HIS A 198 -4.77 8.75 4.07
CA HIS A 198 -4.51 9.87 4.99
C HIS A 198 -5.46 11.04 4.74
N THR A 199 -5.69 11.40 3.48
CA THR A 199 -6.62 12.47 3.10
C THR A 199 -8.05 12.12 3.51
N LEU A 200 -8.49 10.89 3.25
CA LEU A 200 -9.83 10.45 3.60
C LEU A 200 -10.04 10.38 5.13
N LEU A 201 -9.07 9.86 5.88
CA LEU A 201 -9.11 9.88 7.35
C LEU A 201 -9.13 11.30 7.90
N GLY A 202 -8.29 12.18 7.34
CA GLY A 202 -8.24 13.60 7.69
C GLY A 202 -9.57 14.32 7.50
N ALA A 203 -10.43 13.86 6.59
CA ALA A 203 -11.78 14.38 6.43
C ALA A 203 -12.67 14.10 7.66
N TYR A 204 -12.40 13.04 8.42
CA TYR A 204 -13.08 12.71 9.67
C TYR A 204 -12.31 13.16 10.92
N ASP A 205 -11.38 14.11 10.78
CA ASP A 205 -10.52 14.62 11.85
C ASP A 205 -9.75 13.49 12.58
N LYS A 206 -9.34 12.49 11.81
CA LYS A 206 -8.55 11.35 12.28
C LYS A 206 -7.22 11.29 11.55
N LYS A 207 -6.16 10.95 12.26
CA LYS A 207 -4.83 10.69 11.69
C LYS A 207 -4.42 9.26 11.89
N TYR A 208 -3.83 8.68 10.87
CA TYR A 208 -3.12 7.42 10.97
C TYR A 208 -1.64 7.68 11.21
N SER A 209 -1.10 7.13 12.30
CA SER A 209 0.33 7.18 12.59
C SER A 209 0.98 5.86 12.18
N GLU A 210 1.75 5.87 11.10
CA GLU A 210 2.48 4.67 10.63
C GLU A 210 3.46 4.15 11.68
N SER A 211 4.14 5.04 12.41
CA SER A 211 5.09 4.66 13.46
C SER A 211 4.43 3.94 14.63
N LYS A 212 3.16 4.23 14.91
CA LYS A 212 2.37 3.60 15.99
C LYS A 212 1.31 2.64 15.46
N LYS A 213 1.10 2.56 14.15
CA LYS A 213 0.03 1.78 13.50
C LYS A 213 -1.34 1.97 14.17
N LYS A 214 -1.65 3.23 14.51
CA LYS A 214 -2.88 3.63 15.23
C LYS A 214 -3.54 4.83 14.57
N ILE A 215 -4.88 4.84 14.62
CA ILE A 215 -5.68 6.00 14.28
C ILE A 215 -5.78 6.87 15.53
N VAL A 216 -5.47 8.16 15.39
CA VAL A 216 -5.49 9.16 16.46
C VAL A 216 -6.46 10.27 16.06
N ASP A 217 -7.28 10.72 16.98
CA ASP A 217 -8.16 11.88 16.76
C ASP A 217 -7.32 13.17 16.72
N ASP A 218 -7.56 14.02 15.72
CA ASP A 218 -6.86 15.29 15.49
C ASP A 218 -7.84 16.44 15.69
N ASP A 219 -7.85 17.03 16.88
CA ASP A 219 -8.72 18.17 17.21
C ASP A 219 -8.08 19.48 16.70
N LYS A 220 -8.46 19.90 15.49
CA LYS A 220 -8.02 21.16 14.87
C LYS A 220 -9.10 22.24 14.79
N SER A 221 -10.28 22.00 15.30
CA SER A 221 -11.41 22.92 15.15
C SER A 221 -11.29 24.22 15.97
N SER A 222 -10.47 24.23 17.02
CA SER A 222 -10.29 25.39 17.91
C SER A 222 -9.50 26.56 17.32
N ASN A 223 -8.80 26.34 16.19
CA ASN A 223 -7.76 27.27 15.71
C ASN A 223 -8.29 28.44 14.85
N ILE A 224 -9.47 28.35 14.21
CA ILE A 224 -10.03 29.48 13.41
C ILE A 224 -10.54 30.58 14.31
N LYS A 225 -11.18 30.24 15.42
CA LYS A 225 -11.72 31.22 16.38
C LYS A 225 -10.60 32.09 16.92
N SER A 226 -9.48 31.51 17.33
CA SER A 226 -8.32 32.25 17.82
C SER A 226 -7.68 33.16 16.76
N LEU A 227 -7.59 32.71 15.52
CA LEU A 227 -7.11 33.52 14.40
C LEU A 227 -8.05 34.69 14.07
N THR A 228 -9.36 34.49 14.16
CA THR A 228 -10.36 35.55 13.94
C THR A 228 -10.27 36.63 15.04
N GLU A 229 -10.10 36.20 16.30
CA GLU A 229 -9.87 37.14 17.44
C GLU A 229 -8.56 37.90 17.26
N MET A 230 -7.48 37.25 16.83
CA MET A 230 -6.21 37.89 16.54
C MET A 230 -6.31 38.90 15.39
N LEU A 231 -7.06 38.55 14.32
CA LEU A 231 -7.32 39.43 13.20
C LEU A 231 -8.07 40.71 13.66
N ALA A 232 -9.11 40.53 14.48
CA ALA A 232 -9.85 41.69 15.04
C ALA A 232 -8.95 42.61 15.85
N LYS A 233 -8.10 42.08 16.74
CA LYS A 233 -7.12 42.87 17.51
C LYS A 233 -6.16 43.61 16.58
N MET A 234 -5.63 42.96 15.55
CA MET A 234 -4.68 43.62 14.65
C MET A 234 -5.33 44.68 13.76
N LYS A 235 -6.62 44.60 13.44
CA LYS A 235 -7.36 45.65 12.75
C LYS A 235 -7.53 46.88 13.65
N ILE A 236 -7.80 46.70 14.94
CA ILE A 236 -7.83 47.78 15.94
C ILE A 236 -6.42 48.40 16.10
N ASP A 237 -5.37 47.59 16.24
CA ASP A 237 -3.99 48.07 16.32
C ASP A 237 -3.58 48.88 15.11
N LEU A 238 -4.08 48.55 13.91
CA LEU A 238 -3.81 49.32 12.69
C LEU A 238 -4.41 50.74 12.76
N GLU A 239 -5.62 50.86 13.34
CA GLU A 239 -6.32 52.15 13.50
C GLU A 239 -5.63 53.10 14.44
N TYR A 240 -5.04 52.57 15.54
CA TYR A 240 -4.40 53.34 16.61
C TYR A 240 -2.86 53.43 16.50
N SER A 241 -2.23 52.84 15.49
CA SER A 241 -0.79 52.81 15.32
C SER A 241 -0.26 53.95 14.44
N PRO A 242 0.98 54.44 14.66
CA PRO A 242 1.58 55.47 13.81
C PRO A 242 1.80 54.95 12.36
N PRO A 243 1.72 55.84 11.33
CA PRO A 243 1.84 55.47 9.92
C PRO A 243 3.09 54.65 9.58
N SER A 244 4.18 54.83 10.29
CA SER A 244 5.42 54.07 10.10
C SER A 244 5.28 52.56 10.35
N LYS A 245 4.30 52.13 11.16
CA LYS A 245 4.01 50.72 11.46
C LYS A 245 2.94 50.10 10.57
N HIS A 246 2.17 50.91 9.83
CA HIS A 246 1.02 50.44 9.03
C HIS A 246 1.41 49.36 8.01
N LYS A 247 2.55 49.50 7.33
CA LYS A 247 3.01 48.51 6.33
C LYS A 247 3.23 47.13 6.95
N ALA A 248 3.85 47.06 8.12
CA ALA A 248 4.12 45.81 8.83
C ALA A 248 2.84 45.17 9.37
N ILE A 249 1.90 45.97 9.92
CA ILE A 249 0.62 45.48 10.45
C ILE A 249 -0.26 44.98 9.30
N LYS A 250 -0.36 45.71 8.18
CA LYS A 250 -1.11 45.31 6.99
C LYS A 250 -0.57 43.98 6.41
N SER A 251 0.74 43.77 6.39
CA SER A 251 1.34 42.49 5.95
C SER A 251 0.94 41.30 6.85
N LYS A 252 0.92 41.53 8.19
CA LYS A 252 0.48 40.50 9.15
C LYS A 252 -1.03 40.21 9.01
N ILE A 253 -1.87 41.25 8.86
CA ILE A 253 -3.31 41.10 8.62
C ILE A 253 -3.55 40.23 7.37
N LYS A 254 -2.89 40.58 6.25
CA LYS A 254 -3.01 39.82 5.01
C LYS A 254 -2.61 38.35 5.15
N LYS A 255 -1.56 38.09 5.97
CA LYS A 255 -1.13 36.71 6.28
C LYS A 255 -2.21 35.94 7.06
N ILE A 256 -2.78 36.57 8.12
CA ILE A 256 -3.81 35.95 8.95
C ILE A 256 -5.09 35.73 8.14
N GLU A 257 -5.52 36.67 7.29
CA GLU A 257 -6.67 36.51 6.40
C GLU A 257 -6.47 35.37 5.43
N LYS A 258 -5.27 35.19 4.85
CA LYS A 258 -4.91 34.07 4.02
C LYS A 258 -4.97 32.75 4.79
N ASP A 259 -4.45 32.72 6.03
CA ASP A 259 -4.48 31.53 6.88
C ASP A 259 -5.92 31.13 7.25
N ILE A 260 -6.79 32.10 7.56
CA ILE A 260 -8.22 31.85 7.84
C ILE A 260 -8.91 31.30 6.58
N SER A 261 -8.75 31.94 5.43
CA SER A 261 -9.33 31.50 4.16
C SER A 261 -8.88 30.08 3.79
N SER A 262 -7.58 29.79 3.92
CA SER A 262 -7.02 28.45 3.68
C SER A 262 -7.65 27.39 4.61
N LYS A 263 -7.81 27.70 5.89
CA LYS A 263 -8.45 26.78 6.85
C LYS A 263 -9.94 26.58 6.59
N GLN A 264 -10.67 27.65 6.22
CA GLN A 264 -12.07 27.55 5.83
C GLN A 264 -12.23 26.66 4.60
N GLN A 265 -11.36 26.82 3.59
CA GLN A 265 -11.34 25.96 2.42
C GLN A 265 -11.07 24.49 2.77
N GLN A 266 -10.12 24.24 3.67
CA GLN A 266 -9.84 22.88 4.15
C GLN A 266 -11.04 22.24 4.85
N ILE A 267 -11.79 23.00 5.66
CA ILE A 267 -13.02 22.53 6.31
C ILE A 267 -14.09 22.22 5.27
N SER A 268 -14.28 23.10 4.28
CA SER A 268 -15.20 22.88 3.16
C SER A 268 -14.85 21.60 2.38
N ASN A 269 -13.56 21.46 2.02
CA ASN A 269 -13.06 20.28 1.33
C ASN A 269 -13.32 18.99 2.11
N LYS A 270 -13.04 19.01 3.42
CA LYS A 270 -13.30 17.86 4.30
C LYS A 270 -14.80 17.50 4.33
N LYS A 271 -15.67 18.50 4.37
CA LYS A 271 -17.13 18.27 4.33
C LYS A 271 -17.55 17.61 3.02
N GLN A 272 -17.08 18.14 1.88
CA GLN A 272 -17.38 17.59 0.55
C GLN A 272 -16.88 16.13 0.42
N ILE A 273 -15.66 15.83 0.91
CA ILE A 273 -15.15 14.45 0.92
C ILE A 273 -16.07 13.53 1.72
N ARG A 274 -16.52 13.94 2.92
CA ARG A 274 -17.41 13.11 3.75
C ARG A 274 -18.73 12.84 3.06
N GLU A 275 -19.37 13.90 2.55
CA GLU A 275 -20.66 13.80 1.85
C GLU A 275 -20.57 12.86 0.66
N LEU A 276 -19.49 12.96 -0.14
CA LEU A 276 -19.31 12.08 -1.30
C LEU A 276 -18.92 10.65 -0.92
N LEU A 277 -18.14 10.46 0.16
CA LEU A 277 -17.82 9.13 0.69
C LEU A 277 -19.06 8.38 1.18
N GLU A 278 -20.02 9.08 1.80
CA GLU A 278 -21.30 8.51 2.22
C GLU A 278 -22.16 8.07 1.03
N GLU A 279 -22.00 8.71 -0.14
CA GLU A 279 -22.66 8.35 -1.39
C GLU A 279 -21.91 7.28 -2.20
N CYS A 280 -20.69 6.91 -1.80
CA CYS A 280 -19.84 5.96 -2.52
C CYS A 280 -20.57 4.64 -2.82
N GLN A 281 -20.54 4.20 -4.08
CA GLN A 281 -21.18 2.95 -4.53
C GLN A 281 -20.16 1.82 -4.74
N LEU A 282 -18.94 2.18 -5.15
CA LEU A 282 -17.83 1.26 -5.36
C LEU A 282 -16.58 1.77 -4.62
N LEU A 283 -16.11 0.99 -3.65
CA LEU A 283 -14.93 1.28 -2.86
C LEU A 283 -13.84 0.26 -3.16
N ILE A 284 -12.71 0.74 -3.67
CA ILE A 284 -11.55 -0.09 -4.00
C ILE A 284 -10.36 0.37 -3.16
N PHE A 285 -9.73 -0.55 -2.44
CA PHE A 285 -8.50 -0.32 -1.70
C PHE A 285 -7.32 -0.98 -2.41
N ASP A 286 -6.32 -0.20 -2.81
CA ASP A 286 -5.06 -0.75 -3.30
C ASP A 286 -4.10 -1.01 -2.14
N GLU A 287 -3.31 -2.08 -2.26
CA GLU A 287 -2.37 -2.55 -1.23
C GLU A 287 -3.02 -2.68 0.17
N THR A 288 -4.17 -3.37 0.23
CA THR A 288 -4.99 -3.53 1.46
C THR A 288 -4.21 -4.02 2.67
N HIS A 289 -3.09 -4.72 2.46
CA HIS A 289 -2.26 -5.23 3.56
C HIS A 289 -1.52 -4.12 4.35
N ILE A 290 -1.40 -2.89 3.83
CA ILE A 290 -0.59 -1.84 4.48
C ILE A 290 -1.26 -1.30 5.73
N ALA A 291 -2.56 -1.00 5.70
CA ALA A 291 -3.24 -0.24 6.74
C ALA A 291 -4.63 -0.82 7.11
N ALA A 292 -4.66 -2.04 7.66
CA ALA A 292 -5.89 -2.78 7.93
C ALA A 292 -6.91 -2.02 8.82
N GLU A 293 -6.43 -1.29 9.86
CA GLU A 293 -7.30 -0.48 10.73
C GLU A 293 -7.92 0.71 9.99
N VAL A 294 -7.15 1.32 9.10
CA VAL A 294 -7.62 2.45 8.28
C VAL A 294 -8.69 2.00 7.29
N ILE A 295 -8.41 0.87 6.62
CA ILE A 295 -9.32 0.27 5.64
C ILE A 295 -10.65 -0.10 6.30
N GLU A 296 -10.61 -0.72 7.49
CA GLU A 296 -11.80 -1.01 8.28
C GLU A 296 -12.57 0.29 8.62
N CYS A 297 -11.86 1.31 9.12
CA CYS A 297 -12.48 2.59 9.47
C CYS A 297 -13.17 3.25 8.26
N LEU A 298 -12.50 3.32 7.11
CA LEU A 298 -13.05 3.94 5.90
C LEU A 298 -14.20 3.10 5.32
N SER A 299 -14.07 1.78 5.29
CA SER A 299 -15.13 0.89 4.83
C SER A 299 -16.44 1.06 5.62
N LEU A 300 -16.35 1.26 6.94
CA LEU A 300 -17.50 1.52 7.80
C LEU A 300 -18.15 2.89 7.56
N LYS A 301 -17.44 3.85 6.93
CA LYS A 301 -17.99 5.16 6.56
C LYS A 301 -18.73 5.14 5.23
N CYS A 302 -18.35 4.25 4.33
CA CYS A 302 -19.00 4.08 3.02
C CYS A 302 -20.20 3.12 3.14
N GLN A 303 -21.27 3.57 3.80
CA GLN A 303 -22.45 2.73 4.07
C GLN A 303 -23.27 2.38 2.82
N LYS A 304 -23.23 3.22 1.79
CA LYS A 304 -23.89 2.95 0.51
C LYS A 304 -23.05 2.12 -0.46
N ALA A 305 -21.76 1.89 -0.16
CA ALA A 305 -20.89 1.11 -1.03
C ALA A 305 -21.32 -0.35 -1.11
N PHE A 306 -22.03 -0.66 -2.18
CA PHE A 306 -22.49 -2.01 -2.48
C PHE A 306 -21.33 -2.93 -2.86
N TYR A 307 -20.37 -2.39 -3.64
CA TYR A 307 -19.13 -3.07 -4.02
C TYR A 307 -17.97 -2.60 -3.14
N LYS A 308 -17.28 -3.55 -2.48
CA LYS A 308 -16.10 -3.28 -1.65
C LYS A 308 -14.99 -4.25 -1.99
N ILE A 309 -13.90 -3.73 -2.55
CA ILE A 309 -12.83 -4.52 -3.15
C ILE A 309 -11.51 -4.21 -2.49
N GLY A 310 -10.76 -5.26 -2.16
CA GLY A 310 -9.36 -5.16 -1.77
C GLY A 310 -8.45 -5.65 -2.89
N LEU A 311 -7.38 -4.94 -3.16
CA LEU A 311 -6.30 -5.35 -4.07
C LEU A 311 -5.02 -5.52 -3.27
N THR A 312 -4.32 -6.63 -3.44
CA THR A 312 -3.02 -6.84 -2.80
C THR A 312 -2.24 -7.94 -3.50
N ALA A 313 -0.91 -7.89 -3.43
CA ALA A 313 -0.06 -9.02 -3.82
C ALA A 313 0.15 -10.00 -2.65
N THR A 314 -0.06 -9.58 -1.42
CA THR A 314 0.22 -10.33 -0.19
C THR A 314 -0.93 -10.18 0.79
N PRO A 315 -1.94 -11.05 0.73
CA PRO A 315 -3.18 -10.89 1.50
C PRO A 315 -3.05 -11.22 2.98
N TYR A 316 -1.97 -11.88 3.39
CA TYR A 316 -1.75 -12.29 4.78
C TYR A 316 -0.73 -11.40 5.49
N ARG A 317 -1.02 -11.05 6.74
CA ARG A 317 -0.23 -10.17 7.58
C ARG A 317 0.42 -10.94 8.73
N LYS A 318 1.64 -10.57 9.13
CA LYS A 318 2.33 -11.17 10.28
C LYS A 318 1.69 -10.79 11.64
N ASP A 319 0.89 -9.73 11.67
CA ASP A 319 0.23 -9.25 12.90
C ASP A 319 -1.20 -9.76 13.07
N ASN A 320 -1.63 -10.74 12.25
CA ASN A 320 -2.97 -11.33 12.24
C ASN A 320 -4.13 -10.33 12.05
N GLN A 321 -3.84 -9.08 11.62
CA GLN A 321 -4.87 -8.08 11.34
C GLN A 321 -5.53 -8.24 9.96
N ASP A 322 -5.19 -9.29 9.21
CA ASP A 322 -5.89 -9.67 7.96
C ASP A 322 -7.40 -9.81 8.19
N LYS A 323 -7.84 -10.24 9.38
CA LYS A 323 -9.27 -10.28 9.72
C LYS A 323 -9.97 -8.92 9.63
N ARG A 324 -9.27 -7.81 9.91
CA ARG A 324 -9.80 -6.45 9.70
C ARG A 324 -9.98 -6.13 8.21
N MET A 325 -9.01 -6.55 7.38
CA MET A 325 -9.13 -6.39 5.92
C MET A 325 -10.32 -7.19 5.38
N PHE A 326 -10.43 -8.47 5.80
CA PHE A 326 -11.56 -9.32 5.41
C PHE A 326 -12.90 -8.73 5.89
N GLY A 327 -12.94 -8.18 7.10
CA GLY A 327 -14.11 -7.47 7.62
C GLY A 327 -14.53 -6.28 6.74
N ALA A 328 -13.55 -5.53 6.24
CA ALA A 328 -13.78 -4.34 5.43
C ALA A 328 -14.22 -4.66 3.99
N THR A 329 -13.58 -5.65 3.35
CA THR A 329 -13.72 -5.91 1.91
C THR A 329 -14.31 -7.26 1.57
N GLY A 330 -14.25 -8.24 2.46
CA GLY A 330 -14.64 -9.63 2.21
C GLY A 330 -13.44 -10.57 2.12
N PRO A 331 -13.66 -11.87 1.92
CA PRO A 331 -12.60 -12.87 1.82
C PRO A 331 -11.81 -12.73 0.53
N ILE A 332 -10.71 -13.51 0.41
CA ILE A 332 -9.98 -13.65 -0.85
C ILE A 332 -10.87 -14.43 -1.82
N ILE A 333 -11.25 -13.82 -2.94
CA ILE A 333 -12.10 -14.42 -3.96
C ILE A 333 -11.32 -14.85 -5.19
N LYS A 334 -10.13 -14.30 -5.41
CA LYS A 334 -9.20 -14.67 -6.49
C LYS A 334 -7.78 -14.52 -6.01
N SER A 335 -6.94 -15.50 -6.33
CA SER A 335 -5.50 -15.43 -6.10
C SER A 335 -4.77 -15.78 -7.39
N VAL A 336 -3.81 -14.93 -7.78
CA VAL A 336 -2.93 -15.13 -8.94
C VAL A 336 -1.50 -14.92 -8.48
N THR A 337 -0.70 -15.98 -8.46
CA THR A 337 0.68 -15.95 -7.98
C THR A 337 1.67 -15.56 -9.07
N ALA A 338 2.88 -15.13 -8.68
CA ALA A 338 3.94 -14.87 -9.64
C ALA A 338 4.32 -16.15 -10.39
N SER A 339 4.37 -17.28 -9.69
CA SER A 339 4.67 -18.59 -10.30
C SER A 339 3.66 -18.99 -11.37
N GLU A 340 2.36 -18.75 -11.15
CA GLU A 340 1.35 -18.99 -12.17
C GLU A 340 1.61 -18.15 -13.43
N LEU A 341 1.87 -16.85 -13.26
CA LEU A 341 2.11 -15.95 -14.40
C LEU A 341 3.43 -16.24 -15.13
N ILE A 342 4.46 -16.73 -14.42
CA ILE A 342 5.72 -17.19 -15.02
C ILE A 342 5.45 -18.43 -15.90
N ARG A 343 4.76 -19.45 -15.38
CA ARG A 343 4.40 -20.66 -16.15
C ARG A 343 3.59 -20.33 -17.40
N ARG A 344 2.71 -19.35 -17.31
CA ARG A 344 1.89 -18.86 -18.41
C ARG A 344 2.62 -17.92 -19.37
N GLY A 345 3.89 -17.61 -19.09
CA GLY A 345 4.72 -16.75 -19.92
C GLY A 345 4.41 -15.25 -19.84
N PHE A 346 3.63 -14.80 -18.85
CA PHE A 346 3.31 -13.37 -18.65
C PHE A 346 4.36 -12.62 -17.85
N LEU A 347 5.18 -13.32 -17.06
CA LEU A 347 6.29 -12.77 -16.31
C LEU A 347 7.60 -13.47 -16.69
N SER A 348 8.72 -12.76 -16.51
CA SER A 348 10.07 -13.31 -16.66
C SER A 348 10.41 -14.22 -15.48
N ARG A 349 11.19 -15.27 -15.70
CA ARG A 349 11.66 -16.16 -14.63
C ARG A 349 12.78 -15.51 -13.82
N PRO A 350 12.70 -15.47 -12.47
CA PRO A 350 13.79 -15.01 -11.64
C PRO A 350 14.79 -16.13 -11.35
N TYR A 351 16.08 -15.80 -11.42
CA TYR A 351 17.18 -16.61 -10.94
C TYR A 351 17.78 -15.93 -9.71
N ILE A 352 17.57 -16.50 -8.54
CA ILE A 352 17.96 -15.93 -7.24
C ILE A 352 19.23 -16.60 -6.77
N TYR A 353 20.26 -15.81 -6.59
CA TYR A 353 21.54 -16.25 -6.06
C TYR A 353 21.73 -15.66 -4.66
N GLN A 354 21.62 -16.51 -3.63
CA GLN A 354 21.89 -16.10 -2.25
C GLN A 354 23.36 -16.42 -1.92
N ILE A 355 24.18 -15.38 -1.76
CA ILE A 355 25.60 -15.49 -1.41
C ILE A 355 25.73 -15.63 0.10
N ASP A 356 26.28 -16.76 0.58
CA ASP A 356 26.46 -17.03 2.02
C ASP A 356 27.75 -16.37 2.51
N LEU A 357 27.60 -15.26 3.24
CA LEU A 357 28.65 -14.51 3.94
C LEU A 357 28.59 -14.74 5.44
N SER A 358 27.94 -15.79 5.92
CA SER A 358 27.74 -16.05 7.35
C SER A 358 29.02 -16.36 8.13
N PHE A 359 30.13 -16.52 7.45
CA PHE A 359 31.45 -16.67 8.07
C PHE A 359 32.08 -15.32 8.47
N ILE A 360 31.54 -14.19 8.01
CA ILE A 360 31.97 -12.85 8.39
C ILE A 360 31.14 -12.42 9.58
N ASP A 361 31.75 -12.19 10.73
CA ASP A 361 31.10 -11.61 11.91
C ASP A 361 31.61 -10.17 12.10
N LYS A 362 30.69 -9.21 12.00
CA LYS A 362 30.91 -7.78 12.23
C LYS A 362 29.88 -7.22 13.21
N SER A 363 29.59 -7.97 14.27
CA SER A 363 28.65 -7.56 15.29
C SER A 363 29.06 -6.24 15.97
N GLY A 364 28.07 -5.40 16.26
CA GLY A 364 28.21 -4.18 17.06
C GLY A 364 27.53 -4.34 18.43
N SER A 365 27.59 -3.29 19.25
CA SER A 365 26.98 -3.24 20.58
C SER A 365 25.45 -3.24 20.53
N ASN A 366 24.88 -2.78 19.40
CA ASN A 366 23.45 -2.71 19.14
C ASN A 366 23.14 -2.97 17.66
N TYR A 367 21.85 -3.00 17.31
CA TYR A 367 21.42 -3.26 15.95
C TYR A 367 21.94 -2.22 14.93
N GLN A 368 21.92 -0.93 15.28
CA GLN A 368 22.36 0.15 14.37
C GLN A 368 23.85 0.05 14.05
N GLU A 369 24.66 -0.23 15.08
CA GLU A 369 26.10 -0.42 14.90
C GLU A 369 26.41 -1.69 14.13
N THR A 370 25.71 -2.78 14.42
CA THR A 370 25.82 -4.04 13.67
C THR A 370 25.48 -3.82 12.20
N TYR A 371 24.37 -3.13 11.92
CA TYR A 371 23.97 -2.79 10.56
C TYR A 371 25.04 -1.97 9.84
N LYS A 372 25.55 -0.93 10.50
CA LYS A 372 26.60 -0.07 9.95
C LYS A 372 27.84 -0.88 9.57
N LYS A 373 28.35 -1.69 10.49
CA LYS A 373 29.57 -2.49 10.28
C LYS A 373 29.40 -3.64 9.29
N ALA A 374 28.27 -4.36 9.38
CA ALA A 374 28.07 -5.57 8.59
C ALA A 374 27.47 -5.31 7.19
N ILE A 375 26.76 -4.22 7.00
CA ILE A 375 26.10 -3.88 5.74
C ILE A 375 26.76 -2.69 5.04
N VAL A 376 26.80 -1.52 5.70
CA VAL A 376 27.24 -0.28 5.06
C VAL A 376 28.75 -0.25 4.83
N GLU A 377 29.54 -0.57 5.88
CA GLU A 377 31.00 -0.48 5.89
C GLU A 377 31.70 -1.83 5.61
N ASN A 378 30.96 -2.87 5.24
CA ASN A 378 31.53 -4.17 4.96
C ASN A 378 32.14 -4.19 3.55
N SER A 379 33.47 -4.00 3.46
CA SER A 379 34.20 -3.98 2.20
C SER A 379 33.99 -5.24 1.37
N TYR A 380 34.08 -6.43 1.96
CA TYR A 380 33.87 -7.70 1.24
C TYR A 380 32.50 -7.74 0.53
N ARG A 381 31.47 -7.32 1.25
CA ARG A 381 30.11 -7.30 0.71
C ARG A 381 29.96 -6.24 -0.38
N ASN A 382 30.53 -5.07 -0.17
CA ASN A 382 30.46 -3.97 -1.12
C ASN A 382 31.27 -4.26 -2.39
N ASP A 383 32.42 -4.92 -2.28
CA ASP A 383 33.19 -5.40 -3.43
C ASP A 383 32.40 -6.41 -4.26
N LEU A 384 31.68 -7.35 -3.61
CA LEU A 384 30.78 -8.27 -4.32
C LEU A 384 29.62 -7.55 -5.01
N ILE A 385 29.00 -6.56 -4.34
CA ILE A 385 27.94 -5.75 -4.95
C ILE A 385 28.49 -5.06 -6.20
N LYS A 386 29.68 -4.47 -6.10
CA LYS A 386 30.37 -3.82 -7.23
C LYS A 386 30.61 -4.80 -8.37
N ASP A 387 31.27 -5.92 -8.09
CA ASP A 387 31.64 -6.92 -9.11
C ASP A 387 30.40 -7.46 -9.84
N PHE A 388 29.34 -7.80 -9.10
CA PHE A 388 28.08 -8.25 -9.70
C PHE A 388 27.40 -7.15 -10.50
N ALA A 389 27.33 -5.92 -9.97
CA ALA A 389 26.66 -4.83 -10.66
C ALA A 389 27.37 -4.45 -11.98
N GLU A 390 28.69 -4.35 -11.96
CA GLU A 390 29.49 -4.03 -13.13
C GLU A 390 29.47 -5.17 -14.18
N LYS A 391 29.52 -6.44 -13.72
CA LYS A 391 29.38 -7.61 -14.59
C LYS A 391 28.03 -7.66 -15.26
N MET A 392 26.96 -7.50 -14.50
CA MET A 392 25.59 -7.51 -15.04
C MET A 392 25.38 -6.38 -16.06
N ARG A 393 25.91 -5.19 -15.77
CA ARG A 393 25.86 -4.08 -16.73
C ARG A 393 26.65 -4.39 -18.01
N ALA A 394 27.83 -4.99 -17.90
CA ALA A 394 28.64 -5.40 -19.05
C ALA A 394 27.93 -6.47 -19.90
N GLU A 395 27.10 -7.31 -19.31
CA GLU A 395 26.20 -8.27 -19.98
C GLU A 395 24.94 -7.62 -20.59
N GLY A 396 24.82 -6.29 -20.56
CA GLY A 396 23.68 -5.55 -21.09
C GLY A 396 22.43 -5.54 -20.19
N ARG A 397 22.58 -5.87 -18.90
CA ARG A 397 21.47 -5.94 -17.93
C ARG A 397 21.26 -4.63 -17.20
N SER A 398 20.04 -4.11 -17.23
CA SER A 398 19.62 -2.97 -16.40
C SER A 398 19.65 -3.38 -14.94
N THR A 399 20.60 -2.82 -14.16
CA THR A 399 20.92 -3.25 -12.79
C THR A 399 20.47 -2.25 -11.75
N LEU A 400 19.60 -2.70 -10.82
CA LEU A 400 19.09 -1.93 -9.69
C LEU A 400 19.64 -2.50 -8.38
N ILE A 401 20.29 -1.65 -7.56
CA ILE A 401 20.76 -1.99 -6.22
C ILE A 401 19.79 -1.39 -5.20
N LEU A 402 19.17 -2.24 -4.40
CA LEU A 402 18.22 -1.83 -3.36
C LEU A 402 18.93 -1.67 -2.02
N ILE A 403 18.86 -0.49 -1.43
CA ILE A 403 19.53 -0.14 -0.18
C ILE A 403 18.55 0.43 0.83
N ASP A 404 18.95 0.45 2.11
CA ASP A 404 18.10 0.95 3.21
C ASP A 404 18.61 2.29 3.78
N GLN A 405 19.91 2.61 3.62
CA GLN A 405 20.53 3.80 4.22
C GLN A 405 21.20 4.71 3.18
N LEU A 406 21.02 6.02 3.34
CA LEU A 406 21.58 7.04 2.44
C LEU A 406 23.12 6.97 2.36
N ALA A 407 23.78 6.72 3.51
CA ALA A 407 25.24 6.60 3.59
C ALA A 407 25.75 5.45 2.71
N HIS A 408 25.02 4.32 2.66
CA HIS A 408 25.38 3.19 1.81
C HIS A 408 25.22 3.53 0.32
N GLY A 409 24.17 4.26 -0.04
CA GLY A 409 23.97 4.71 -1.42
C GLY A 409 25.07 5.61 -1.93
N LYS A 410 25.53 6.57 -1.12
CA LYS A 410 26.65 7.45 -1.45
C LYS A 410 27.94 6.66 -1.62
N LEU A 411 28.22 5.70 -0.73
CA LEU A 411 29.39 4.84 -0.82
C LEU A 411 29.38 4.03 -2.13
N LEU A 412 28.25 3.46 -2.51
CA LEU A 412 28.13 2.69 -3.76
C LEU A 412 28.26 3.58 -5.00
N GLU A 413 27.75 4.81 -4.97
CA GLU A 413 27.95 5.79 -6.05
C GLU A 413 29.43 6.13 -6.27
N GLU A 414 30.22 6.22 -5.18
CA GLU A 414 31.65 6.50 -5.24
C GLU A 414 32.48 5.27 -5.68
N THR A 415 32.04 4.06 -5.34
CA THR A 415 32.87 2.85 -5.51
C THR A 415 32.50 2.00 -6.71
N VAL A 416 31.24 2.03 -7.17
CA VAL A 416 30.73 1.24 -8.30
C VAL A 416 30.73 2.08 -9.57
N SER A 417 31.48 1.64 -10.59
CA SER A 417 31.61 2.38 -11.85
C SER A 417 30.26 2.59 -12.56
N GLY A 418 29.93 3.86 -12.81
CA GLY A 418 28.68 4.24 -13.46
C GLY A 418 27.43 4.03 -12.61
N CYS A 419 27.59 3.92 -11.30
CA CYS A 419 26.47 3.92 -10.37
C CYS A 419 25.99 5.35 -10.09
N LEU A 420 24.66 5.54 -10.07
CA LEU A 420 24.01 6.76 -9.62
C LEU A 420 23.14 6.42 -8.41
N PHE A 421 23.36 7.14 -7.33
CA PHE A 421 22.50 7.03 -6.16
C PHE A 421 21.29 7.95 -6.29
N VAL A 422 20.10 7.38 -6.19
CA VAL A 422 18.84 8.11 -6.21
C VAL A 422 18.13 7.92 -4.86
N PRO A 423 18.24 8.90 -3.95
CA PRO A 423 17.61 8.81 -2.64
C PRO A 423 16.08 8.84 -2.75
N GLY A 424 15.39 8.01 -1.95
CA GLY A 424 13.98 8.20 -1.68
C GLY A 424 13.79 9.31 -0.66
N LYS A 425 12.68 10.04 -0.69
CA LYS A 425 12.25 10.77 0.50
C LYS A 425 11.88 9.71 1.54
N ASP A 426 12.49 9.79 2.72
CA ASP A 426 12.14 8.92 3.83
C ASP A 426 10.65 9.05 4.10
N GLY A 427 9.94 7.91 4.18
CA GLY A 427 8.48 7.78 4.19
C GLY A 427 7.76 8.38 5.41
N VAL A 428 8.25 9.46 5.98
CA VAL A 428 7.68 10.19 7.11
C VAL A 428 7.08 11.54 6.67
N ASP A 429 7.37 11.97 5.45
CA ASP A 429 6.92 13.28 4.99
C ASP A 429 5.88 13.11 3.85
N ASP A 430 4.60 13.37 4.17
CA ASP A 430 3.49 13.57 3.21
C ASP A 430 3.71 14.84 2.34
N SER A 431 4.92 15.43 2.39
CA SER A 431 5.22 16.56 1.53
C SER A 431 5.14 16.15 0.06
N PRO A 432 4.47 16.95 -0.76
CA PRO A 432 4.30 16.64 -2.18
C PRO A 432 5.67 16.46 -2.83
N ILE A 433 5.86 15.33 -3.52
CA ILE A 433 6.94 15.22 -4.49
C ILE A 433 6.56 16.22 -5.58
N ASP A 434 7.38 17.25 -5.77
CA ASP A 434 7.15 18.21 -6.84
C ASP A 434 7.33 17.54 -8.21
N ASP A 435 6.80 18.18 -9.24
CA ASP A 435 6.84 17.61 -10.59
C ASP A 435 8.27 17.55 -11.14
N GLU A 436 9.16 18.46 -10.71
CA GLU A 436 10.57 18.45 -11.11
C GLU A 436 11.31 17.22 -10.56
N GLU A 437 11.08 16.84 -9.32
CA GLU A 437 11.66 15.63 -8.73
C GLU A 437 11.09 14.36 -9.39
N LEU A 438 9.79 14.35 -9.70
CA LEU A 438 9.18 13.22 -10.40
C LEU A 438 9.79 13.06 -11.81
N ASP A 439 9.96 14.14 -12.54
CA ASP A 439 10.59 14.14 -13.86
C ASP A 439 12.08 13.80 -13.80
N TYR A 440 12.78 14.24 -12.76
CA TYR A 440 14.16 13.81 -12.53
C TYR A 440 14.23 12.29 -12.36
N ARG A 441 13.37 11.71 -11.51
CA ARG A 441 13.33 10.26 -11.27
C ARG A 441 12.99 9.48 -12.53
N LYS A 442 12.04 9.93 -13.33
CA LYS A 442 11.70 9.31 -14.63
C LYS A 442 12.92 9.31 -15.56
N ARG A 443 13.63 10.43 -15.69
CA ARG A 443 14.85 10.49 -16.51
C ARG A 443 15.94 9.53 -16.05
N GLN A 444 16.10 9.34 -14.72
CA GLN A 444 17.09 8.36 -14.23
C GLN A 444 16.65 6.92 -14.49
N LEU A 445 15.36 6.62 -14.43
CA LEU A 445 14.83 5.31 -14.81
C LEU A 445 15.03 5.02 -16.31
N ASP A 446 14.81 6.00 -17.17
CA ASP A 446 15.07 5.83 -18.59
C ASP A 446 16.54 5.49 -18.86
N LYS A 447 17.47 6.13 -18.15
CA LYS A 447 18.89 5.82 -18.24
C LYS A 447 19.22 4.40 -17.75
N LEU A 448 18.58 3.99 -16.63
CA LEU A 448 18.71 2.62 -16.12
C LEU A 448 18.19 1.60 -17.14
N GLU A 449 17.04 1.83 -17.74
CA GLU A 449 16.44 0.93 -18.72
C GLU A 449 17.23 0.86 -20.04
N LYS A 450 17.97 1.91 -20.38
CA LYS A 450 18.92 1.93 -21.51
C LYS A 450 20.29 1.36 -21.16
N ASN A 451 20.46 0.88 -19.92
CA ASN A 451 21.75 0.39 -19.40
C ASN A 451 22.87 1.45 -19.40
N GLU A 452 22.50 2.74 -19.38
CA GLU A 452 23.46 3.85 -19.33
C GLU A 452 24.09 3.98 -17.93
N ILE A 453 23.33 3.62 -16.88
CA ILE A 453 23.74 3.68 -15.47
C ILE A 453 23.38 2.39 -14.72
N ILE A 454 24.12 2.11 -13.63
CA ILE A 454 23.68 1.28 -12.52
C ILE A 454 22.95 2.21 -11.55
N MET A 455 21.82 1.78 -10.98
CA MET A 455 21.09 2.63 -10.05
C MET A 455 21.12 2.02 -8.65
N ALA A 456 21.59 2.79 -7.65
CA ALA A 456 21.35 2.49 -6.25
C ALA A 456 20.15 3.31 -5.75
N ALA A 457 19.17 2.66 -5.09
CA ALA A 457 17.95 3.33 -4.67
C ALA A 457 17.44 2.81 -3.34
N THR A 458 16.84 3.72 -2.55
CA THR A 458 16.15 3.38 -1.29
C THR A 458 14.70 2.94 -1.51
N SER A 459 13.86 3.08 -0.53
CA SER A 459 12.46 2.60 -0.49
C SER A 459 11.55 3.04 -1.65
N TRP A 460 11.88 4.14 -2.37
CA TRP A 460 11.08 4.57 -3.51
C TRP A 460 11.02 3.56 -4.66
N ALA A 461 12.01 2.67 -4.77
CA ALA A 461 11.95 1.53 -5.68
C ALA A 461 10.86 0.51 -5.30
N SER A 462 10.30 0.60 -4.10
CA SER A 462 9.18 -0.22 -3.65
C SER A 462 7.81 0.38 -3.94
N THR A 463 7.70 1.65 -4.35
CA THR A 463 6.42 2.33 -4.57
C THR A 463 6.35 3.06 -5.92
N GLY A 464 5.46 2.61 -6.80
CA GLY A 464 4.99 3.43 -7.92
C GLY A 464 5.89 3.63 -9.13
N ILE A 465 6.98 2.84 -9.31
CA ILE A 465 7.86 2.99 -10.47
C ILE A 465 7.62 1.88 -11.49
N ASP A 466 7.39 2.27 -12.72
CA ASP A 466 7.30 1.37 -13.85
C ASP A 466 8.61 1.38 -14.64
N ALA A 467 9.41 0.31 -14.48
CA ALA A 467 10.66 0.09 -15.21
C ALA A 467 10.76 -1.38 -15.63
N PRO A 468 10.06 -1.79 -16.70
CA PRO A 468 9.95 -3.19 -17.10
C PRO A 468 11.26 -3.81 -17.57
N LYS A 469 12.23 -3.02 -18.01
CA LYS A 469 13.51 -3.53 -18.49
C LYS A 469 14.50 -3.89 -17.38
N ILE A 470 14.23 -3.60 -16.11
CA ILE A 470 15.09 -4.05 -15.00
C ILE A 470 15.26 -5.58 -15.09
N SER A 471 16.47 -6.03 -15.29
CA SER A 471 16.83 -7.45 -15.49
C SER A 471 17.84 -7.97 -14.47
N CYS A 472 18.35 -7.08 -13.58
CA CYS A 472 19.12 -7.47 -12.41
C CYS A 472 18.71 -6.65 -11.19
N ILE A 473 18.49 -7.31 -10.04
CA ILE A 473 18.22 -6.68 -8.74
C ILE A 473 19.23 -7.20 -7.73
N ILE A 474 19.91 -6.29 -7.04
CA ILE A 474 20.86 -6.62 -5.98
C ILE A 474 20.32 -6.10 -4.65
N PHE A 475 20.09 -6.99 -3.69
CA PHE A 475 19.70 -6.62 -2.32
C PHE A 475 20.90 -6.07 -1.54
N GLY A 476 21.16 -4.78 -1.69
CA GLY A 476 22.18 -4.05 -0.94
C GLY A 476 21.76 -3.74 0.50
N GLY A 477 20.48 -3.72 0.82
CA GLY A 477 19.91 -3.60 2.17
C GLY A 477 19.54 -4.94 2.80
N THR A 478 18.74 -4.88 3.88
CA THR A 478 18.33 -6.05 4.68
C THR A 478 16.82 -6.11 4.88
N VAL A 479 16.05 -5.74 3.86
CA VAL A 479 14.59 -5.81 3.92
C VAL A 479 14.10 -7.17 4.43
N GLN A 480 13.11 -7.14 5.35
CA GLN A 480 12.60 -8.34 6.02
C GLN A 480 11.15 -8.65 5.67
N SER A 481 10.36 -7.62 5.31
CA SER A 481 8.94 -7.77 5.05
C SER A 481 8.70 -8.63 3.80
N PRO A 482 7.99 -9.77 3.86
CA PRO A 482 7.68 -10.59 2.70
C PRO A 482 6.97 -9.81 1.59
N SER A 483 6.05 -8.92 1.95
CA SER A 483 5.33 -8.08 0.99
C SER A 483 6.28 -7.16 0.23
N THR A 484 7.20 -6.49 0.94
CA THR A 484 8.21 -5.62 0.32
C THR A 484 9.15 -6.41 -0.59
N VAL A 485 9.62 -7.59 -0.14
CA VAL A 485 10.49 -8.47 -0.92
C VAL A 485 9.82 -8.89 -2.23
N ILE A 486 8.58 -9.39 -2.17
CA ILE A 486 7.82 -9.81 -3.37
C ILE A 486 7.53 -8.62 -4.29
N GLN A 487 7.20 -7.46 -3.75
CA GLN A 487 7.00 -6.25 -4.56
C GLN A 487 8.28 -5.78 -5.26
N GLN A 488 9.42 -5.82 -4.57
CA GLN A 488 10.72 -5.47 -5.15
C GLN A 488 11.13 -6.41 -6.28
N ILE A 489 11.01 -7.72 -6.06
CA ILE A 489 11.28 -8.74 -7.09
C ILE A 489 10.30 -8.59 -8.25
N GLY A 490 9.02 -8.44 -7.96
CA GLY A 490 7.97 -8.35 -8.98
C GLY A 490 8.19 -7.28 -10.04
N ARG A 491 8.97 -6.23 -9.74
CA ARG A 491 9.38 -5.21 -10.73
C ARG A 491 10.32 -5.80 -11.76
N GLY A 492 11.29 -6.59 -11.32
CA GLY A 492 12.20 -7.30 -12.21
C GLY A 492 11.54 -8.44 -12.98
N LEU A 493 10.31 -8.85 -12.64
CA LEU A 493 9.62 -9.93 -13.36
C LEU A 493 8.80 -9.44 -14.56
N ARG A 494 8.58 -8.14 -14.72
CA ARG A 494 7.86 -7.62 -15.89
C ARG A 494 8.56 -7.99 -17.18
N LYS A 495 7.80 -8.41 -18.19
CA LYS A 495 8.35 -8.65 -19.52
C LYS A 495 8.62 -7.35 -20.25
N ALA A 496 9.73 -7.32 -20.99
CA ALA A 496 10.09 -6.26 -21.92
C ALA A 496 10.79 -6.86 -23.14
N ASN A 497 10.82 -6.13 -24.24
CA ASN A 497 11.54 -6.58 -25.43
C ASN A 497 13.03 -6.81 -25.13
N GLY A 498 13.52 -7.98 -25.50
CA GLY A 498 14.90 -8.41 -25.26
C GLY A 498 15.19 -8.91 -23.83
N LYS A 499 14.16 -9.03 -22.97
CA LYS A 499 14.29 -9.51 -21.60
C LYS A 499 13.57 -10.85 -21.41
N GLU A 500 14.33 -11.90 -21.15
CA GLU A 500 13.79 -13.25 -20.92
C GLU A 500 13.67 -13.59 -19.43
N ASP A 501 14.63 -13.13 -18.62
CA ASP A 501 14.78 -13.48 -17.21
C ASP A 501 15.12 -12.25 -16.33
N CYS A 502 15.19 -12.47 -15.02
CA CYS A 502 15.69 -11.50 -14.06
C CYS A 502 16.65 -12.18 -13.08
N ILE A 503 17.85 -11.63 -12.94
CA ILE A 503 18.84 -12.09 -11.95
C ILE A 503 18.64 -11.33 -10.66
N ILE A 504 18.63 -12.06 -9.55
CA ILE A 504 18.46 -11.49 -8.20
C ILE A 504 19.62 -11.95 -7.35
N ILE A 505 20.39 -10.99 -6.83
CA ILE A 505 21.51 -11.24 -5.92
C ILE A 505 21.08 -10.87 -4.51
N ASP A 506 21.15 -11.83 -3.59
CA ASP A 506 20.87 -11.66 -2.16
C ASP A 506 22.09 -12.10 -1.33
N PHE A 507 22.23 -11.54 -0.12
CA PHE A 507 23.33 -11.86 0.77
C PHE A 507 22.82 -12.40 2.10
N LYS A 508 23.34 -13.56 2.52
CA LYS A 508 23.09 -14.14 3.83
C LYS A 508 24.20 -13.72 4.78
N MET A 509 23.83 -13.00 5.83
CA MET A 509 24.75 -12.48 6.84
C MET A 509 24.91 -13.44 8.02
N GLY A 510 26.01 -13.30 8.79
CA GLY A 510 26.32 -14.14 9.96
C GLY A 510 25.69 -13.66 11.26
N GLU A 511 25.58 -12.35 11.46
CA GLU A 511 25.07 -11.71 12.66
C GLU A 511 23.59 -12.09 12.91
N LYS A 512 23.26 -12.44 14.17
CA LYS A 512 21.97 -13.06 14.55
C LYS A 512 20.73 -12.37 13.97
N SER A 513 20.64 -11.05 14.08
CA SER A 513 19.50 -10.26 13.56
C SER A 513 19.46 -10.25 12.02
N LEU A 514 20.60 -9.99 11.38
CA LEU A 514 20.72 -9.92 9.93
C LEU A 514 20.56 -11.29 9.27
N LYS A 515 21.03 -12.35 9.93
CA LYS A 515 20.80 -13.75 9.53
C LYS A 515 19.31 -14.09 9.53
N ASN A 516 18.57 -13.62 10.54
CA ASN A 516 17.12 -13.80 10.57
C ASN A 516 16.45 -13.09 9.37
N HIS A 517 16.86 -11.86 9.04
CA HIS A 517 16.34 -11.14 7.87
C HIS A 517 16.62 -11.91 6.57
N SER A 518 17.84 -12.41 6.39
CA SER A 518 18.21 -13.21 5.22
C SER A 518 17.42 -14.51 5.11
N ASN A 519 17.19 -15.19 6.24
CA ASN A 519 16.39 -16.41 6.29
C ASN A 519 14.91 -16.14 5.95
N GLU A 520 14.34 -15.03 6.42
CA GLU A 520 12.97 -14.63 6.09
C GLU A 520 12.83 -14.32 4.59
N ARG A 521 13.82 -13.64 3.97
CA ARG A 521 13.83 -13.47 2.50
C ARG A 521 13.86 -14.81 1.78
N LEU A 522 14.74 -15.73 2.21
CA LEU A 522 14.82 -17.07 1.61
C LEU A 522 13.51 -17.85 1.75
N LYS A 523 12.85 -17.78 2.90
CA LYS A 523 11.51 -18.36 3.08
C LYS A 523 10.52 -17.74 2.11
N THR A 524 10.53 -16.42 1.95
CA THR A 524 9.67 -15.69 1.03
C THR A 524 9.93 -16.13 -0.42
N PHE A 525 11.18 -16.27 -0.85
CA PHE A 525 11.50 -16.77 -2.19
C PHE A 525 10.94 -18.17 -2.44
N LYS A 526 11.01 -19.05 -1.43
CA LYS A 526 10.52 -20.43 -1.51
C LYS A 526 8.99 -20.56 -1.55
N THR A 527 8.24 -19.48 -1.26
CA THR A 527 6.78 -19.51 -1.43
C THR A 527 6.35 -19.53 -2.90
N GLU A 528 7.27 -19.20 -3.82
CA GLU A 528 7.00 -19.17 -5.26
C GLU A 528 7.77 -20.33 -5.94
N PRO A 529 7.10 -21.41 -6.36
CA PRO A 529 7.75 -22.60 -6.94
C PRO A 529 8.55 -22.36 -8.22
N GLU A 530 8.20 -21.32 -8.99
CA GLU A 530 8.90 -21.00 -10.24
C GLU A 530 10.14 -20.10 -10.02
N PHE A 531 10.45 -19.73 -8.78
CA PHE A 531 11.69 -19.02 -8.47
C PHE A 531 12.85 -20.01 -8.41
N SER A 532 13.82 -19.84 -9.31
CA SER A 532 15.03 -20.66 -9.30
C SER A 532 16.01 -20.12 -8.24
N ILE A 533 16.27 -20.88 -7.18
CA ILE A 533 17.07 -20.45 -6.02
C ILE A 533 18.36 -21.26 -5.94
N SER A 534 19.51 -20.56 -5.93
CA SER A 534 20.83 -21.13 -5.72
C SER A 534 21.51 -20.48 -4.52
N ILE A 535 21.97 -21.30 -3.57
CA ILE A 535 22.75 -20.83 -2.41
C ILE A 535 24.22 -21.06 -2.72
N LEU A 536 24.98 -19.97 -2.81
CA LEU A 536 26.41 -20.01 -3.14
C LEU A 536 27.23 -19.70 -1.89
N LYS A 537 28.18 -20.58 -1.56
CA LYS A 537 29.17 -20.30 -0.53
C LYS A 537 30.23 -19.39 -1.11
N TYR A 538 30.49 -18.28 -0.43
CA TYR A 538 31.56 -17.38 -0.82
C TYR A 538 32.92 -18.09 -0.76
N LYS A 539 33.71 -18.00 -1.84
CA LYS A 539 35.12 -18.38 -1.88
C LYS A 539 35.87 -17.27 -2.59
N ALA A 540 36.85 -16.69 -1.91
CA ALA A 540 37.71 -15.68 -2.49
C ALA A 540 38.41 -16.22 -3.78
N GLY A 541 38.40 -15.42 -4.85
CA GLY A 541 39.02 -15.79 -6.13
C GLY A 541 38.23 -16.73 -7.04
N LEU A 542 37.00 -17.08 -6.69
CA LEU A 542 36.10 -17.79 -7.60
C LEU A 542 35.37 -16.80 -8.51
N ASP A 543 35.55 -17.00 -9.81
CA ASP A 543 34.63 -16.41 -10.80
C ASP A 543 33.25 -17.05 -10.58
N TYR A 544 32.32 -16.29 -9.97
CA TYR A 544 30.94 -16.70 -9.85
C TYR A 544 30.31 -16.63 -11.25
N SER A 545 30.59 -17.63 -12.09
CA SER A 545 29.82 -17.81 -13.32
C SER A 545 28.37 -18.10 -12.93
N ILE A 546 27.53 -17.07 -13.09
CA ILE A 546 26.07 -17.24 -12.97
C ILE A 546 25.66 -18.13 -14.13
N LYS A 547 25.59 -19.45 -13.87
CA LYS A 547 25.08 -20.42 -14.85
C LYS A 547 23.55 -20.31 -14.85
N ARG A 548 23.02 -20.01 -16.03
CA ARG A 548 21.57 -20.06 -16.31
C ARG A 548 21.03 -21.49 -16.29
#